data_821731c039d9baccf1a4b5e57740ce8d
#
_entry.id   821731c039d9baccf1a4b5e57740ce8d
#
_cell.length_a   1.000
_cell.length_b   1.000
_cell.length_c   1.000
_cell.angle_alpha   90.00
_cell.angle_beta   90.00
_cell.angle_gamma   90.00
#
_symmetry.space_group_name_H-M   'P 1'
#
loop_
_entity.id
_entity.type
_entity.pdbx_description
1 polymer ?
#
loop_
_entity_poly.entity_id
_entity_poly.type
_entity_poly.pdbx_seq_one_letter_code
_entity_poly.pdbx_strand_id
1 'polypeptide(L)'
;MCIDGERKAKDTGELQITAYGVSGIPIFQISRYAAYGCYEKKKVSVEVDFLPELGEKETEHLFLQRRKDCADRKAGDFLTGIFPKKLIPCLLSLAKIKIHTPVEKLSDANLHTLAKVCKHTDLSVSETNGFENAQVCAGGIRTTEVCPDTMESRNLKGLYLTGELLDVDGICGGYNLQFAWATGYLAGCAAAGDRKDTKRDIKDDSN
;
A
#
# COMPACT_ATOMS: atom_id res chain seq x y z
N MET A 1 -5.84 4.07 3.61
CA MET A 1 -5.27 4.32 4.92
C MET A 1 -5.70 5.66 5.48
N CYS A 2 -6.12 5.69 6.73
CA CYS A 2 -6.59 6.89 7.43
C CYS A 2 -5.77 7.14 8.70
N ILE A 3 -5.56 8.42 9.00
CA ILE A 3 -4.96 8.89 10.26
C ILE A 3 -5.97 9.88 10.87
N ASP A 4 -6.42 9.60 12.10
CA ASP A 4 -7.47 10.35 12.80
C ASP A 4 -8.75 10.54 11.95
N GLY A 5 -9.08 9.51 11.16
CA GLY A 5 -10.25 9.50 10.27
C GLY A 5 -10.06 10.19 8.92
N GLU A 6 -8.94 10.87 8.68
CA GLU A 6 -8.63 11.51 7.41
C GLU A 6 -7.85 10.55 6.50
N ARG A 7 -8.30 10.37 5.25
CA ARG A 7 -7.60 9.54 4.27
C ARG A 7 -6.29 10.20 3.83
N LYS A 8 -5.17 9.55 4.11
CA LYS A 8 -3.81 10.03 3.76
C LYS A 8 -3.22 9.34 2.53
N ALA A 9 -3.55 8.07 2.31
CA ALA A 9 -3.03 7.32 1.18
C ALA A 9 -3.99 6.22 0.74
N LYS A 10 -3.89 5.84 -0.53
CA LYS A 10 -4.60 4.71 -1.13
C LYS A 10 -3.66 4.04 -2.14
N ASP A 11 -3.68 2.73 -2.17
CA ASP A 11 -3.03 1.95 -3.23
C ASP A 11 -3.87 0.71 -3.54
N THR A 12 -3.63 0.07 -4.70
CA THR A 12 -4.36 -1.10 -5.17
C THR A 12 -3.37 -2.14 -5.65
N GLY A 13 -3.57 -3.39 -5.27
CA GLY A 13 -2.71 -4.51 -5.66
C GLY A 13 -2.98 -5.74 -4.82
N GLU A 14 -2.07 -6.71 -4.87
CA GLU A 14 -2.16 -7.95 -4.11
C GLU A 14 -1.93 -7.70 -2.62
N LEU A 15 -3.00 -7.88 -1.82
CA LEU A 15 -2.94 -7.82 -0.37
C LEU A 15 -2.59 -9.19 0.20
N GLN A 16 -1.57 -9.25 1.03
CA GLN A 16 -1.18 -10.45 1.78
C GLN A 16 -1.67 -10.37 3.21
N ILE A 17 -2.45 -11.37 3.65
CA ILE A 17 -2.88 -11.52 5.03
C ILE A 17 -1.91 -12.45 5.73
N THR A 18 -1.27 -11.98 6.78
CA THR A 18 -0.23 -12.67 7.55
C THR A 18 -0.66 -12.89 9.00
N ALA A 19 0.14 -13.62 9.77
CA ALA A 19 -0.13 -13.86 11.18
C ALA A 19 -0.07 -12.56 12.04
N TYR A 20 0.67 -11.55 11.58
CA TYR A 20 0.84 -10.27 12.29
C TYR A 20 -0.05 -9.14 11.73
N GLY A 21 -0.74 -9.35 10.61
CA GLY A 21 -1.59 -8.33 10.01
C GLY A 21 -1.64 -8.40 8.49
N VAL A 22 -1.46 -7.26 7.83
CA VAL A 22 -1.50 -7.15 6.36
C VAL A 22 -0.15 -6.73 5.80
N SER A 23 0.14 -7.20 4.58
CA SER A 23 1.39 -6.97 3.86
C SER A 23 1.12 -6.94 2.35
N GLY A 24 2.18 -6.93 1.54
CA GLY A 24 2.12 -6.84 0.08
C GLY A 24 2.41 -5.45 -0.43
N ILE A 25 2.58 -5.34 -1.75
CA ILE A 25 3.02 -4.09 -2.40
C ILE A 25 2.15 -2.88 -2.02
N PRO A 26 0.81 -2.94 -2.04
CA PRO A 26 -0.01 -1.79 -1.65
C PRO A 26 0.20 -1.38 -0.19
N ILE A 27 0.49 -2.33 0.71
CA ILE A 27 0.80 -2.01 2.10
C ILE A 27 2.17 -1.34 2.21
N PHE A 28 3.18 -1.80 1.47
CA PHE A 28 4.49 -1.16 1.46
C PHE A 28 4.38 0.31 1.04
N GLN A 29 3.59 0.62 0.01
CA GLN A 29 3.39 1.98 -0.48
C GLN A 29 2.76 2.92 0.56
N ILE A 30 1.82 2.42 1.35
CA ILE A 30 1.10 3.25 2.33
C ILE A 30 1.71 3.19 3.73
N SER A 31 2.64 2.25 4.01
CA SER A 31 3.16 1.99 5.37
C SER A 31 3.93 3.16 5.97
N ARG A 32 4.59 4.01 5.15
CA ARG A 32 5.26 5.22 5.66
C ARG A 32 4.31 6.12 6.44
N TYR A 33 3.09 6.30 5.94
CA TYR A 33 2.08 7.12 6.62
C TYR A 33 1.63 6.45 7.93
N ALA A 34 1.55 5.10 7.95
CA ALA A 34 1.27 4.36 9.16
C ALA A 34 2.38 4.56 10.20
N ALA A 35 3.64 4.43 9.78
CA ALA A 35 4.79 4.62 10.66
C ALA A 35 4.79 6.02 11.31
N TYR A 36 4.60 7.08 10.52
CA TYR A 36 4.47 8.44 11.05
C TYR A 36 3.28 8.60 11.98
N GLY A 37 2.09 8.10 11.59
CA GLY A 37 0.89 8.19 12.43
C GLY A 37 1.06 7.46 13.76
N CYS A 38 1.63 6.26 13.76
CA CYS A 38 1.93 5.50 14.97
C CYS A 38 2.99 6.20 15.86
N TYR A 39 4.06 6.73 15.23
CA TYR A 39 5.08 7.51 15.94
C TYR A 39 4.49 8.74 16.65
N GLU A 40 3.58 9.45 16.00
CA GLU A 40 2.86 10.61 16.54
C GLU A 40 1.71 10.20 17.48
N LYS A 41 1.54 8.91 17.79
CA LYS A 41 0.47 8.35 18.63
C LYS A 41 -0.93 8.70 18.18
N LYS A 42 -1.13 8.85 16.87
CA LYS A 42 -2.42 9.09 16.24
C LYS A 42 -3.17 7.77 16.01
N LYS A 43 -4.49 7.86 15.83
CA LYS A 43 -5.29 6.69 15.46
C LYS A 43 -5.08 6.38 13.98
N VAL A 44 -4.47 5.23 13.71
CA VAL A 44 -4.20 4.75 12.34
C VAL A 44 -5.12 3.58 12.00
N SER A 45 -5.70 3.59 10.81
CA SER A 45 -6.51 2.47 10.29
C SER A 45 -6.31 2.28 8.78
N VAL A 46 -6.54 1.06 8.33
CA VAL A 46 -6.57 0.69 6.91
C VAL A 46 -7.96 0.18 6.58
N GLU A 47 -8.65 0.84 5.66
CA GLU A 47 -9.87 0.33 5.05
C GLU A 47 -9.47 -0.52 3.84
N VAL A 48 -9.94 -1.77 3.82
CA VAL A 48 -9.69 -2.73 2.74
C VAL A 48 -10.95 -2.91 1.91
N ASP A 49 -10.82 -2.69 0.60
CA ASP A 49 -11.80 -3.06 -0.41
C ASP A 49 -11.29 -4.30 -1.14
N PHE A 50 -11.96 -5.44 -0.94
CA PHE A 50 -11.58 -6.72 -1.55
C PHE A 50 -12.11 -6.89 -2.97
N LEU A 51 -12.95 -5.99 -3.46
CA LEU A 51 -13.55 -6.00 -4.81
C LEU A 51 -13.43 -4.61 -5.46
N PRO A 52 -12.21 -4.08 -5.66
CA PRO A 52 -12.01 -2.70 -6.11
C PRO A 52 -12.57 -2.45 -7.53
N GLU A 53 -12.73 -3.50 -8.33
CA GLU A 53 -13.30 -3.43 -9.69
C GLU A 53 -14.82 -3.24 -9.72
N LEU A 54 -15.50 -3.51 -8.60
CA LEU A 54 -16.95 -3.42 -8.48
C LEU A 54 -17.36 -2.29 -7.54
N GLY A 55 -18.38 -1.54 -7.91
CA GLY A 55 -19.04 -0.60 -7.01
C GLY A 55 -19.88 -1.33 -5.95
N GLU A 56 -20.33 -0.61 -4.92
CA GLU A 56 -21.14 -1.19 -3.83
C GLU A 56 -22.41 -1.87 -4.36
N LYS A 57 -23.16 -1.17 -5.23
CA LYS A 57 -24.40 -1.70 -5.84
C LYS A 57 -24.15 -2.91 -6.73
N GLU A 58 -23.04 -2.91 -7.45
CA GLU A 58 -22.65 -4.04 -8.31
C GLU A 58 -22.27 -5.25 -7.47
N THR A 59 -21.58 -5.05 -6.35
CA THR A 59 -21.25 -6.11 -5.38
C THR A 59 -22.52 -6.71 -4.75
N GLU A 60 -23.46 -5.87 -4.37
CA GLU A 60 -24.76 -6.34 -3.85
C GLU A 60 -25.52 -7.15 -4.92
N HIS A 61 -25.59 -6.62 -6.15
CA HIS A 61 -26.25 -7.31 -7.25
C HIS A 61 -25.62 -8.67 -7.56
N LEU A 62 -24.28 -8.73 -7.58
CA LEU A 62 -23.52 -9.97 -7.73
C LEU A 62 -23.94 -11.00 -6.67
N PHE A 63 -24.04 -10.59 -5.41
CA PHE A 63 -24.40 -11.52 -4.33
C PHE A 63 -25.87 -11.94 -4.37
N LEU A 64 -26.78 -11.05 -4.76
CA LEU A 64 -28.18 -11.40 -4.96
C LEU A 64 -28.36 -12.41 -6.10
N GLN A 65 -27.66 -12.23 -7.21
CA GLN A 65 -27.70 -13.18 -8.33
C GLN A 65 -27.09 -14.52 -7.90
N ARG A 66 -25.91 -14.48 -7.29
CA ARG A 66 -25.20 -15.67 -6.83
C ARG A 66 -25.99 -16.50 -5.81
N ARG A 67 -26.81 -15.88 -4.96
CA ARG A 67 -27.71 -16.60 -4.06
C ARG A 67 -28.66 -17.54 -4.82
N LYS A 68 -29.16 -17.11 -5.96
CA LYS A 68 -30.01 -17.94 -6.82
C LYS A 68 -29.25 -19.10 -7.44
N ASP A 69 -28.03 -18.82 -7.93
CA ASP A 69 -27.19 -19.80 -8.63
C ASP A 69 -26.57 -20.85 -7.68
N CYS A 70 -26.49 -20.56 -6.39
CA CYS A 70 -25.86 -21.41 -5.37
C CYS A 70 -26.83 -21.80 -4.24
N ALA A 71 -28.15 -21.79 -4.49
CA ALA A 71 -29.15 -21.97 -3.47
C ALA A 71 -29.03 -23.32 -2.71
N ASP A 72 -28.54 -24.36 -3.36
CA ASP A 72 -28.28 -25.70 -2.83
C ASP A 72 -27.05 -25.82 -1.93
N ARG A 73 -26.24 -24.75 -1.84
CA ARG A 73 -24.94 -24.73 -1.13
C ARG A 73 -25.06 -24.16 0.29
N LYS A 74 -23.92 -24.24 1.01
CA LYS A 74 -23.74 -23.56 2.30
C LYS A 74 -23.02 -22.22 2.12
N ALA A 75 -23.18 -21.31 3.07
CA ALA A 75 -22.54 -20.00 3.05
C ALA A 75 -21.01 -20.09 2.92
N GLY A 76 -20.38 -21.13 3.48
CA GLY A 76 -18.95 -21.38 3.33
C GLY A 76 -18.48 -21.60 1.88
N ASP A 77 -19.38 -22.06 1.00
CA ASP A 77 -19.10 -22.28 -0.41
C ASP A 77 -19.57 -21.10 -1.28
N PHE A 78 -20.36 -20.20 -0.72
CA PHE A 78 -21.01 -19.08 -1.43
C PHE A 78 -20.02 -18.16 -2.14
N LEU A 79 -18.90 -17.86 -1.51
CA LEU A 79 -17.87 -16.95 -2.04
C LEU A 79 -16.74 -17.69 -2.77
N THR A 80 -16.84 -19.01 -2.95
CA THR A 80 -15.82 -19.79 -3.70
C THR A 80 -15.76 -19.32 -5.15
N GLY A 81 -14.55 -19.08 -5.64
CA GLY A 81 -14.30 -18.52 -6.98
C GLY A 81 -14.25 -16.99 -7.02
N ILE A 82 -14.70 -16.30 -5.96
CA ILE A 82 -14.52 -14.84 -5.81
C ILE A 82 -13.30 -14.58 -4.90
N PHE A 83 -13.21 -15.32 -3.78
CA PHE A 83 -12.15 -15.15 -2.79
C PHE A 83 -11.38 -16.44 -2.52
N PRO A 84 -10.12 -16.31 -2.05
CA PRO A 84 -9.37 -17.44 -1.52
C PRO A 84 -10.13 -18.14 -0.38
N LYS A 85 -10.12 -19.47 -0.37
CA LYS A 85 -10.87 -20.28 0.62
C LYS A 85 -10.61 -19.90 2.07
N LYS A 86 -9.38 -19.47 2.40
CA LYS A 86 -9.02 -19.07 3.78
C LYS A 86 -9.64 -17.74 4.20
N LEU A 87 -9.95 -16.84 3.25
CA LEU A 87 -10.54 -15.54 3.52
C LEU A 87 -12.06 -15.64 3.77
N ILE A 88 -12.73 -16.59 3.11
CA ILE A 88 -14.19 -16.74 3.16
C ILE A 88 -14.75 -16.82 4.60
N PRO A 89 -14.20 -17.67 5.50
CA PRO A 89 -14.68 -17.74 6.87
C PRO A 89 -14.56 -16.41 7.63
N CYS A 90 -13.50 -15.64 7.36
CA CYS A 90 -13.30 -14.33 7.99
C CYS A 90 -14.36 -13.33 7.55
N LEU A 91 -14.62 -13.22 6.24
CA LEU A 91 -15.64 -12.32 5.68
C LEU A 91 -17.05 -12.68 6.19
N LEU A 92 -17.39 -13.98 6.22
CA LEU A 92 -18.67 -14.45 6.76
C LEU A 92 -18.80 -14.13 8.25
N SER A 93 -17.74 -14.32 9.03
CA SER A 93 -17.73 -14.00 10.47
C SER A 93 -17.94 -12.51 10.70
N LEU A 94 -17.27 -11.65 9.95
CA LEU A 94 -17.44 -10.19 10.00
C LEU A 94 -18.88 -9.79 9.63
N ALA A 95 -19.47 -10.46 8.65
CA ALA A 95 -20.87 -10.26 8.25
C ALA A 95 -21.88 -10.95 9.20
N LYS A 96 -21.43 -11.62 10.28
CA LYS A 96 -22.25 -12.36 11.24
C LYS A 96 -23.07 -13.50 10.60
N ILE A 97 -22.53 -14.11 9.56
CA ILE A 97 -23.12 -15.25 8.86
C ILE A 97 -22.39 -16.52 9.28
N LYS A 98 -23.15 -17.54 9.74
CA LYS A 98 -22.56 -18.83 10.09
C LYS A 98 -22.19 -19.61 8.83
N ILE A 99 -20.98 -20.19 8.80
CA ILE A 99 -20.42 -20.90 7.63
C ILE A 99 -21.32 -22.03 7.10
N HIS A 100 -22.09 -22.68 7.98
CA HIS A 100 -23.00 -23.79 7.62
C HIS A 100 -24.40 -23.34 7.27
N THR A 101 -24.70 -22.02 7.25
CA THR A 101 -26.04 -21.52 6.89
C THR A 101 -26.34 -21.90 5.43
N PRO A 102 -27.49 -22.52 5.12
CA PRO A 102 -27.92 -22.73 3.74
C PRO A 102 -28.03 -21.40 3.00
N VAL A 103 -27.54 -21.34 1.77
CA VAL A 103 -27.52 -20.09 0.97
C VAL A 103 -28.92 -19.59 0.69
N GLU A 104 -29.90 -20.47 0.49
CA GLU A 104 -31.32 -20.12 0.32
C GLU A 104 -31.91 -19.35 1.51
N LYS A 105 -31.34 -19.53 2.73
CA LYS A 105 -31.78 -18.85 3.97
C LYS A 105 -31.11 -17.53 4.23
N LEU A 106 -30.15 -17.11 3.36
CA LEU A 106 -29.53 -15.80 3.46
C LEU A 106 -30.53 -14.72 3.03
N SER A 107 -30.86 -13.83 3.96
CA SER A 107 -31.70 -12.66 3.65
C SER A 107 -30.98 -11.61 2.84
N ASP A 108 -31.73 -10.69 2.23
CA ASP A 108 -31.12 -9.54 1.52
C ASP A 108 -30.27 -8.69 2.49
N ALA A 109 -30.70 -8.55 3.74
CA ALA A 109 -29.92 -7.88 4.78
C ALA A 109 -28.57 -8.56 5.06
N ASN A 110 -28.54 -9.91 5.04
CA ASN A 110 -27.28 -10.65 5.18
C ASN A 110 -26.33 -10.35 3.98
N LEU A 111 -26.86 -10.36 2.76
CA LEU A 111 -26.06 -10.10 1.56
C LEU A 111 -25.59 -8.66 1.48
N HIS A 112 -26.44 -7.68 1.85
CA HIS A 112 -26.04 -6.29 1.99
C HIS A 112 -24.89 -6.12 3.00
N THR A 113 -25.02 -6.72 4.19
CA THR A 113 -23.96 -6.68 5.21
C THR A 113 -22.68 -7.32 4.69
N LEU A 114 -22.76 -8.45 4.00
CA LEU A 114 -21.61 -9.15 3.42
C LEU A 114 -20.94 -8.29 2.33
N ALA A 115 -21.72 -7.65 1.45
CA ALA A 115 -21.22 -6.75 0.44
C ALA A 115 -20.47 -5.56 1.08
N LYS A 116 -21.06 -4.98 2.12
CA LYS A 116 -20.41 -3.89 2.88
C LYS A 116 -19.10 -4.35 3.52
N VAL A 117 -19.06 -5.55 4.11
CA VAL A 117 -17.82 -6.11 4.65
C VAL A 117 -16.77 -6.29 3.55
N CYS A 118 -17.15 -6.80 2.37
CA CYS A 118 -16.21 -6.97 1.27
C CYS A 118 -15.66 -5.65 0.72
N LYS A 119 -16.43 -4.57 0.82
CA LYS A 119 -16.06 -3.24 0.32
C LYS A 119 -15.35 -2.37 1.37
N HIS A 120 -15.68 -2.54 2.64
CA HIS A 120 -15.27 -1.64 3.72
C HIS A 120 -14.88 -2.45 4.97
N THR A 121 -13.79 -3.20 4.90
CA THR A 121 -13.21 -3.85 6.09
C THR A 121 -12.18 -2.93 6.72
N ASP A 122 -12.48 -2.41 7.90
CA ASP A 122 -11.59 -1.58 8.68
C ASP A 122 -10.64 -2.42 9.55
N LEU A 123 -9.35 -2.15 9.44
CA LEU A 123 -8.29 -2.74 10.24
C LEU A 123 -7.59 -1.63 11.04
N SER A 124 -7.58 -1.75 12.36
CA SER A 124 -6.79 -0.87 13.21
C SER A 124 -5.31 -1.22 13.11
N VAL A 125 -4.46 -0.21 12.96
CA VAL A 125 -3.01 -0.38 12.90
C VAL A 125 -2.44 0.04 14.25
N SER A 126 -1.78 -0.88 14.95
CA SER A 126 -1.09 -0.63 16.21
C SER A 126 0.35 -0.17 16.01
N GLU A 127 1.02 -0.76 15.01
CA GLU A 127 2.43 -0.50 14.71
C GLU A 127 2.77 -0.95 13.28
N THR A 128 3.95 -0.60 12.81
CA THR A 128 4.60 -1.16 11.63
C THR A 128 5.73 -2.09 12.06
N ASN A 129 6.14 -3.01 11.19
CA ASN A 129 7.29 -3.89 11.47
C ASN A 129 8.56 -3.06 11.74
N GLY A 130 9.45 -3.58 12.59
CA GLY A 130 10.72 -2.96 12.92
C GLY A 130 11.71 -2.93 11.76
N PHE A 131 12.82 -2.21 11.95
CA PHE A 131 13.85 -1.99 10.93
C PHE A 131 14.44 -3.29 10.38
N GLU A 132 14.49 -4.37 11.15
CA GLU A 132 14.98 -5.69 10.70
C GLU A 132 14.13 -6.30 9.58
N ASN A 133 12.87 -5.86 9.42
CA ASN A 133 11.96 -6.33 8.39
C ASN A 133 11.70 -5.26 7.31
N ALA A 134 12.25 -4.07 7.46
CA ALA A 134 12.04 -2.97 6.53
C ALA A 134 12.85 -3.18 5.25
N GLN A 135 12.20 -3.11 4.09
CA GLN A 135 12.89 -3.09 2.79
C GLN A 135 13.36 -1.68 2.42
N VAL A 136 12.66 -0.67 2.91
CA VAL A 136 12.95 0.77 2.74
C VAL A 136 12.61 1.47 4.04
N CYS A 137 13.42 2.44 4.43
CA CYS A 137 13.18 3.26 5.61
C CYS A 137 12.65 4.64 5.21
N ALA A 138 11.64 5.12 5.92
CA ALA A 138 11.16 6.50 5.78
C ALA A 138 11.95 7.43 6.69
N GLY A 139 12.24 8.64 6.22
CA GLY A 139 13.09 9.61 6.91
C GLY A 139 14.51 9.64 6.40
N GLY A 140 15.31 10.54 6.93
CA GLY A 140 16.70 10.74 6.50
C GLY A 140 17.10 12.21 6.53
N ILE A 141 18.20 12.51 5.85
CA ILE A 141 18.68 13.88 5.68
C ILE A 141 17.79 14.59 4.66
N ARG A 142 17.32 15.78 5.01
CA ARG A 142 16.44 16.56 4.14
C ARG A 142 17.12 16.88 2.80
N THR A 143 16.43 16.66 1.71
CA THR A 143 16.95 16.93 0.35
C THR A 143 17.35 18.39 0.14
N THR A 144 16.76 19.32 0.89
CA THR A 144 17.13 20.76 0.87
C THR A 144 18.52 21.04 1.42
N GLU A 145 19.13 20.11 2.16
CA GLU A 145 20.48 20.23 2.73
C GLU A 145 21.57 19.72 1.80
N VAL A 146 21.21 19.25 0.62
CA VAL A 146 22.14 18.68 -0.37
C VAL A 146 22.01 19.43 -1.70
N CYS A 147 23.13 19.59 -2.41
CA CYS A 147 23.14 20.12 -3.76
C CYS A 147 22.68 19.02 -4.75
N PRO A 148 21.59 19.19 -5.51
CA PRO A 148 21.06 18.15 -6.37
C PRO A 148 21.99 17.77 -7.54
N ASP A 149 22.87 18.65 -7.96
CA ASP A 149 23.77 18.42 -9.10
C ASP A 149 25.03 17.66 -8.70
N THR A 150 25.43 17.71 -7.42
CA THR A 150 26.70 17.16 -6.93
C THR A 150 26.52 16.20 -5.76
N MET A 151 25.36 16.16 -5.14
CA MET A 151 25.09 15.45 -3.89
C MET A 151 25.97 15.93 -2.72
N GLU A 152 26.65 17.08 -2.84
CA GLU A 152 27.44 17.67 -1.77
C GLU A 152 26.53 18.32 -0.72
N SER A 153 26.88 18.14 0.54
CA SER A 153 26.20 18.79 1.67
C SER A 153 26.35 20.31 1.56
N ARG A 154 25.25 21.04 1.75
CA ARG A 154 25.26 22.51 1.83
C ARG A 154 25.88 23.03 3.13
N ASN A 155 25.91 22.16 4.17
CA ASN A 155 26.36 22.50 5.51
C ASN A 155 27.85 22.15 5.74
N LEU A 156 28.36 21.15 5.02
CA LEU A 156 29.75 20.67 5.20
C LEU A 156 30.39 20.37 3.84
N LYS A 157 31.34 21.19 3.47
CA LYS A 157 32.09 21.05 2.20
C LYS A 157 32.89 19.75 2.17
N GLY A 158 32.86 19.04 1.05
CA GLY A 158 33.55 17.76 0.84
C GLY A 158 32.77 16.54 1.39
N LEU A 159 31.61 16.73 2.00
CA LEU A 159 30.72 15.65 2.40
C LEU A 159 29.65 15.43 1.32
N TYR A 160 29.59 14.22 0.78
CA TYR A 160 28.62 13.81 -0.22
C TYR A 160 27.63 12.80 0.40
N LEU A 161 26.35 12.99 0.14
CA LEU A 161 25.25 12.21 0.74
C LEU A 161 24.39 11.64 -0.37
N THR A 162 24.17 10.31 -0.36
CA THR A 162 23.54 9.61 -1.49
C THR A 162 22.57 8.52 -1.01
N GLY A 163 21.70 8.10 -1.91
CA GLY A 163 20.80 6.97 -1.69
C GLY A 163 19.85 7.17 -0.53
N GLU A 164 19.54 6.11 0.17
CA GLU A 164 18.53 6.05 1.25
C GLU A 164 18.93 6.84 2.51
N LEU A 165 20.15 7.37 2.57
CA LEU A 165 20.55 8.30 3.62
C LEU A 165 19.79 9.64 3.53
N LEU A 166 19.32 9.98 2.32
CA LEU A 166 18.45 11.12 2.07
C LEU A 166 16.99 10.75 2.35
N ASP A 167 16.20 11.71 2.81
CA ASP A 167 14.74 11.53 3.02
C ASP A 167 14.02 11.46 1.67
N VAL A 168 14.25 10.36 0.96
CA VAL A 168 13.63 10.01 -0.32
C VAL A 168 13.27 8.53 -0.32
N ASP A 169 11.99 8.24 -0.37
CA ASP A 169 11.47 6.89 -0.57
C ASP A 169 10.54 6.88 -1.79
N GLY A 170 10.95 6.19 -2.81
CA GLY A 170 10.19 5.98 -4.05
C GLY A 170 9.20 4.82 -3.96
N ILE A 171 8.30 4.77 -4.93
CA ILE A 171 7.37 3.65 -5.06
C ILE A 171 8.11 2.32 -5.29
N CYS A 172 7.49 1.19 -4.94
CA CYS A 172 8.02 -0.13 -5.25
C CYS A 172 8.20 -0.31 -6.76
N GLY A 173 9.27 -1.01 -7.18
CA GLY A 173 9.57 -1.23 -8.60
C GLY A 173 10.98 -0.80 -9.03
N GLY A 174 11.93 -0.74 -8.08
CA GLY A 174 13.34 -0.45 -8.37
C GLY A 174 13.72 1.04 -8.31
N TYR A 175 12.77 1.94 -8.08
CA TYR A 175 13.03 3.39 -8.04
C TYR A 175 14.03 3.78 -6.95
N ASN A 176 13.98 3.16 -5.77
CA ASN A 176 14.94 3.44 -4.69
C ASN A 176 16.36 3.02 -5.07
N LEU A 177 16.54 1.88 -5.74
CA LEU A 177 17.84 1.45 -6.27
C LEU A 177 18.33 2.39 -7.37
N GLN A 178 17.45 2.79 -8.29
CA GLN A 178 17.81 3.73 -9.35
C GLN A 178 18.23 5.08 -8.76
N PHE A 179 17.53 5.57 -7.74
CA PHE A 179 17.89 6.80 -7.03
C PHE A 179 19.27 6.66 -6.36
N ALA A 180 19.52 5.53 -5.67
CA ALA A 180 20.80 5.29 -5.02
C ALA A 180 21.96 5.26 -6.04
N TRP A 181 21.78 4.60 -7.19
CA TRP A 181 22.79 4.56 -8.24
C TRP A 181 23.02 5.93 -8.87
N ALA A 182 21.96 6.67 -9.19
CA ALA A 182 22.06 7.98 -9.81
C ALA A 182 22.76 8.98 -8.88
N THR A 183 22.36 9.03 -7.61
CA THR A 183 22.98 9.93 -6.63
C THR A 183 24.42 9.52 -6.30
N GLY A 184 24.71 8.22 -6.23
CA GLY A 184 26.09 7.72 -6.06
C GLY A 184 26.98 8.09 -7.23
N TYR A 185 26.51 8.01 -8.47
CA TYR A 185 27.23 8.43 -9.66
C TYR A 185 27.53 9.93 -9.63
N LEU A 186 26.53 10.77 -9.34
CA LEU A 186 26.71 12.24 -9.25
C LEU A 186 27.72 12.62 -8.18
N ALA A 187 27.63 12.01 -7.01
CA ALA A 187 28.56 12.23 -5.91
C ALA A 187 29.99 11.82 -6.29
N GLY A 188 30.15 10.67 -6.94
CA GLY A 188 31.47 10.18 -7.37
C GLY A 188 32.13 11.10 -8.40
N CYS A 189 31.39 11.55 -9.42
CA CYS A 189 31.87 12.50 -10.40
C CYS A 189 32.27 13.85 -9.76
N ALA A 190 31.44 14.36 -8.87
CA ALA A 190 31.69 15.61 -8.18
C ALA A 190 32.91 15.53 -7.26
N ALA A 191 33.06 14.47 -6.50
CA ALA A 191 34.19 14.24 -5.61
C ALA A 191 35.51 14.05 -6.35
N ALA A 192 35.48 13.45 -7.55
CA ALA A 192 36.64 13.32 -8.42
C ALA A 192 37.03 14.62 -9.11
N GLY A 193 36.27 15.70 -9.00
CA GLY A 193 36.49 16.93 -9.70
C GLY A 193 36.08 16.90 -11.19
N ASP A 194 35.43 15.84 -11.62
CA ASP A 194 34.99 15.63 -13.00
C ASP A 194 33.65 16.37 -13.22
N ARG A 195 33.71 17.70 -13.27
CA ARG A 195 32.57 18.55 -13.66
C ARG A 195 32.38 18.44 -15.18
N LYS A 196 31.81 17.33 -15.63
CA LYS A 196 31.17 17.32 -16.94
C LYS A 196 29.92 18.19 -16.82
N ASP A 197 29.95 19.34 -17.52
CA ASP A 197 28.77 20.16 -17.75
C ASP A 197 27.61 19.26 -18.20
N THR A 198 26.68 18.97 -17.30
CA THR A 198 25.43 18.26 -17.60
C THR A 198 24.42 19.22 -18.23
N LYS A 199 24.85 20.08 -19.12
CA LYS A 199 23.98 20.67 -20.13
C LYS A 199 23.90 19.69 -21.31
N ARG A 200 23.12 18.65 -21.16
CA ARG A 200 22.53 17.96 -22.31
C ARG A 200 21.53 18.93 -22.92
N ASP A 201 21.93 19.52 -24.03
CA ASP A 201 21.02 20.16 -24.97
C ASP A 201 19.87 19.21 -25.26
N ILE A 202 18.69 19.45 -24.66
CA ILE A 202 17.44 18.94 -25.17
C ILE A 202 17.25 19.69 -26.49
N LYS A 203 17.75 19.13 -27.59
CA LYS A 203 17.35 19.58 -28.92
C LYS A 203 15.88 19.21 -29.04
N ASP A 204 15.05 20.24 -29.11
CA ASP A 204 13.71 20.20 -29.66
C ASP A 204 13.75 19.55 -31.05
N ASP A 205 13.38 18.30 -31.17
CA ASP A 205 12.95 17.71 -32.42
C ASP A 205 11.48 18.05 -32.63
N SER A 206 11.23 19.33 -32.95
CA SER A 206 9.98 19.79 -33.56
C SER A 206 10.24 19.87 -35.07
N ASN A 207 9.86 18.82 -35.79
CA ASN A 207 9.46 18.89 -37.21
C ASN A 207 8.53 17.73 -37.54
#